data_f7b045f72fc74b7b5bb2d70250f038be
#
_entry.id   f7b045f72fc74b7b5bb2d70250f038be
#
_cell.length_a   1.000
_cell.length_b   1.000
_cell.length_c   1.000
_cell.angle_alpha   90.00
_cell.angle_beta   90.00
_cell.angle_gamma   90.00
#
_symmetry.space_group_name_H-M   'P 1'
#
loop_
_entity.id
_entity.type
_entity.pdbx_description
1 polymer ?
#
loop_
_entity_poly.entity_id
_entity_poly.type
_entity_poly.pdbx_seq_one_letter_code
_entity_poly.pdbx_strand_id
1 'polypeptide(L)'
;MCGLFGFSDPKHTLPQKQIRRLTGSLATASEQRGTDASGIAYVQGQTLRIYKRPLPAHSMTWLVPAHTTVIMGHTRMTTQGNSAFNPNNHPFPGICGDTRFALAHNGVLHNDDELKQRFHLPKTNIQTDSYVAVQLLEQDGRLDAETIGNTAARLEGSFSLTILNQFNHLYLVKGNSPLCIYRFESGLICYASTADILKEALARCSFLPRSKEIVSLSEGDILCIRPDGRLQMSRFDTSNLHKHLRWWDCGAYDCWMPQSRRHFRRNTTTSLDTLLETACNMGFLEDDVFLLLEEGFDESDIEELLNMPGAFYGAIAETVYARMDE
;
A
#
# COMPACT_ATOMS: atom_id res chain seq x y z
N MET A 1 -3.13 8.90 1.57
CA MET A 1 -2.69 7.48 1.43
C MET A 1 -1.20 7.36 1.68
N CYS A 2 -0.76 6.27 2.32
CA CYS A 2 0.65 6.07 2.68
C CYS A 2 1.56 5.73 1.49
N GLY A 3 2.89 5.94 1.64
CA GLY A 3 3.89 5.60 0.64
C GLY A 3 4.79 4.45 1.10
N LEU A 4 4.84 3.36 0.34
CA LEU A 4 5.86 2.32 0.45
C LEU A 4 7.04 2.68 -0.45
N PHE A 5 8.26 2.44 0.00
CA PHE A 5 9.47 2.60 -0.80
C PHE A 5 10.60 1.72 -0.31
N GLY A 6 11.57 1.49 -1.15
CA GLY A 6 12.78 0.79 -0.75
C GLY A 6 13.58 0.23 -1.91
N PHE A 7 14.60 -0.54 -1.57
CA PHE A 7 15.44 -1.22 -2.56
C PHE A 7 16.06 -2.49 -1.97
N SER A 8 16.51 -3.36 -2.87
CA SER A 8 17.37 -4.50 -2.58
C SER A 8 18.58 -4.48 -3.51
N ASP A 9 19.79 -4.50 -2.94
CA ASP A 9 21.09 -4.54 -3.64
C ASP A 9 21.87 -5.81 -3.26
N PRO A 10 21.44 -6.98 -3.73
CA PRO A 10 21.99 -8.27 -3.32
C PRO A 10 23.46 -8.46 -3.75
N LYS A 11 23.93 -7.71 -4.74
CA LYS A 11 25.30 -7.77 -5.24
C LYS A 11 26.22 -6.71 -4.65
N HIS A 12 25.74 -5.92 -3.68
CA HIS A 12 26.52 -4.85 -3.04
C HIS A 12 27.11 -3.86 -4.07
N THR A 13 26.30 -3.46 -5.05
CA THR A 13 26.75 -2.58 -6.13
C THR A 13 26.84 -1.11 -5.71
N LEU A 14 26.18 -0.74 -4.61
CA LEU A 14 26.09 0.63 -4.12
C LEU A 14 27.07 0.86 -2.93
N PRO A 15 28.00 1.83 -3.04
CA PRO A 15 28.77 2.29 -1.88
C PRO A 15 27.86 3.07 -0.90
N GLN A 16 28.28 3.15 0.37
CA GLN A 16 27.51 3.74 1.46
C GLN A 16 26.90 5.11 1.14
N LYS A 17 27.67 6.00 0.47
CA LYS A 17 27.18 7.33 0.10
C LYS A 17 25.99 7.25 -0.87
N GLN A 18 26.03 6.29 -1.80
CA GLN A 18 24.93 6.08 -2.76
C GLN A 18 23.71 5.41 -2.10
N ILE A 19 23.94 4.46 -1.17
CA ILE A 19 22.88 3.86 -0.34
C ILE A 19 22.11 4.94 0.40
N ARG A 20 22.80 5.85 1.11
CA ARG A 20 22.16 6.95 1.84
C ARG A 20 21.42 7.92 0.90
N ARG A 21 22.02 8.26 -0.24
CA ARG A 21 21.39 9.13 -1.22
C ARG A 21 20.14 8.50 -1.82
N LEU A 22 20.19 7.22 -2.19
CA LEU A 22 19.04 6.50 -2.73
C LEU A 22 17.92 6.40 -1.69
N THR A 23 18.25 6.05 -0.44
CA THR A 23 17.28 6.01 0.66
C THR A 23 16.60 7.36 0.85
N GLY A 24 17.36 8.44 0.94
CA GLY A 24 16.81 9.79 1.12
C GLY A 24 15.97 10.24 -0.08
N SER A 25 16.40 9.93 -1.31
CA SER A 25 15.66 10.29 -2.53
C SER A 25 14.32 9.54 -2.61
N LEU A 26 14.30 8.24 -2.31
CA LEU A 26 13.07 7.43 -2.29
C LEU A 26 12.13 7.90 -1.18
N ALA A 27 12.66 8.17 0.01
CA ALA A 27 11.88 8.65 1.14
C ALA A 27 11.22 10.00 0.85
N THR A 28 12.00 10.98 0.35
CA THR A 28 11.49 12.32 0.03
C THR A 28 10.48 12.29 -1.12
N ALA A 29 10.73 11.52 -2.18
CA ALA A 29 9.77 11.39 -3.28
C ALA A 29 8.46 10.72 -2.82
N SER A 30 8.52 9.84 -1.81
CA SER A 30 7.34 9.17 -1.25
C SER A 30 6.45 10.09 -0.41
N GLU A 31 6.89 11.30 -0.07
CA GLU A 31 6.09 12.31 0.63
C GLU A 31 4.86 12.77 -0.14
N GLN A 32 4.81 12.56 -1.46
CA GLN A 32 3.60 12.75 -2.25
C GLN A 32 2.39 11.98 -1.66
N ARG A 33 2.65 10.96 -0.85
CA ARG A 33 1.62 10.09 -0.26
C ARG A 33 1.44 10.26 1.26
N GLY A 34 2.26 11.07 1.90
CA GLY A 34 2.12 11.36 3.33
C GLY A 34 3.40 11.91 3.95
N THR A 35 3.20 12.86 4.87
CA THR A 35 4.27 13.62 5.53
C THR A 35 4.18 13.56 7.07
N ASP A 36 3.22 12.83 7.64
CA ASP A 36 2.97 12.83 9.09
C ASP A 36 4.04 12.09 9.87
N ALA A 37 4.59 11.03 9.28
CA ALA A 37 5.68 10.26 9.85
C ALA A 37 6.44 9.51 8.75
N SER A 38 7.70 9.21 9.02
CA SER A 38 8.53 8.44 8.10
C SER A 38 9.37 7.41 8.86
N GLY A 39 9.66 6.29 8.21
CA GLY A 39 10.47 5.26 8.80
C GLY A 39 11.07 4.30 7.79
N ILE A 40 12.16 3.64 8.20
CA ILE A 40 12.83 2.58 7.45
C ILE A 40 13.12 1.38 8.35
N ALA A 41 13.21 0.21 7.72
CA ALA A 41 13.80 -0.99 8.30
C ALA A 41 14.94 -1.48 7.41
N TYR A 42 15.97 -2.02 8.05
CA TYR A 42 17.14 -2.63 7.41
C TYR A 42 17.79 -3.64 8.34
N VAL A 43 18.68 -4.48 7.82
CA VAL A 43 19.42 -5.44 8.61
C VAL A 43 20.88 -4.99 8.73
N GLN A 44 21.39 -4.99 9.96
CA GLN A 44 22.79 -4.74 10.29
C GLN A 44 23.38 -5.96 11.00
N GLY A 45 24.31 -6.63 10.35
CA GLY A 45 24.73 -7.96 10.80
C GLY A 45 23.56 -8.95 10.69
N GLN A 46 23.14 -9.54 11.80
CA GLN A 46 21.94 -10.40 11.87
C GLN A 46 20.79 -9.73 12.63
N THR A 47 20.87 -8.41 12.84
CA THR A 47 19.90 -7.68 13.63
C THR A 47 19.05 -6.80 12.74
N LEU A 48 17.75 -7.02 12.75
CA LEU A 48 16.78 -6.13 12.13
C LEU A 48 16.70 -4.81 12.91
N ARG A 49 16.87 -3.70 12.23
CA ARG A 49 16.81 -2.34 12.78
C ARG A 49 15.65 -1.60 12.17
N ILE A 50 14.91 -0.89 13.00
CA ILE A 50 13.82 0.00 12.58
C ILE A 50 14.14 1.40 13.11
N TYR A 51 14.12 2.37 12.21
CA TYR A 51 14.26 3.78 12.53
C TYR A 51 13.07 4.54 11.98
N LYS A 52 12.24 5.10 12.85
CA LYS A 52 11.03 5.84 12.49
C LYS A 52 10.78 7.03 13.42
N ARG A 53 10.19 8.09 12.87
CA ARG A 53 9.87 9.32 13.60
C ARG A 53 8.56 9.91 13.09
N PRO A 54 7.82 10.65 13.93
CA PRO A 54 6.66 11.45 13.52
C PRO A 54 7.15 12.74 12.83
N LEU A 55 7.85 12.57 11.72
CA LEU A 55 8.44 13.66 10.92
C LEU A 55 8.34 13.31 9.44
N PRO A 56 8.21 14.34 8.57
CA PRO A 56 8.33 14.14 7.14
C PRO A 56 9.74 13.67 6.77
N ALA A 57 9.86 12.94 5.67
CA ALA A 57 11.10 12.27 5.28
C ALA A 57 12.25 13.25 4.97
N HIS A 58 11.94 14.44 4.42
CA HIS A 58 12.92 15.49 4.14
C HIS A 58 13.57 16.06 5.41
N SER A 59 12.87 15.98 6.54
CA SER A 59 13.37 16.43 7.84
C SER A 59 14.17 15.36 8.60
N MET A 60 14.28 14.14 8.03
CA MET A 60 14.98 13.04 8.66
C MET A 60 16.42 12.89 8.13
N THR A 61 17.32 12.49 9.04
CA THR A 61 18.68 12.09 8.65
C THR A 61 18.75 10.57 8.52
N TRP A 62 18.97 10.08 7.30
CA TRP A 62 19.01 8.66 7.00
C TRP A 62 20.43 8.09 7.19
N LEU A 63 20.76 7.76 8.45
CA LEU A 63 22.07 7.18 8.81
C LEU A 63 22.08 5.67 8.57
N VAL A 64 22.03 5.28 7.30
CA VAL A 64 22.10 3.89 6.89
C VAL A 64 23.56 3.40 6.98
N PRO A 65 23.85 2.25 7.62
CA PRO A 65 25.20 1.69 7.69
C PRO A 65 25.78 1.30 6.33
N ALA A 66 27.10 1.21 6.24
CA ALA A 66 27.76 0.57 5.10
C ALA A 66 27.32 -0.90 4.97
N HIS A 67 27.34 -1.42 3.75
CA HIS A 67 26.96 -2.81 3.44
C HIS A 67 25.49 -3.17 3.70
N THR A 68 24.61 -2.18 3.93
CA THR A 68 23.18 -2.43 3.96
C THR A 68 22.70 -2.79 2.54
N THR A 69 22.14 -3.97 2.40
CA THR A 69 21.67 -4.49 1.10
C THR A 69 20.17 -4.28 0.85
N VAL A 70 19.40 -4.13 1.90
CA VAL A 70 17.95 -3.95 1.79
C VAL A 70 17.50 -2.77 2.64
N ILE A 71 16.70 -1.90 2.05
CA ILE A 71 15.94 -0.86 2.75
C ILE A 71 14.46 -1.10 2.45
N MET A 72 13.68 -1.16 3.51
CA MET A 72 12.22 -1.13 3.47
C MET A 72 11.75 0.14 4.16
N GLY A 73 10.98 0.98 3.49
CA GLY A 73 10.59 2.29 3.97
C GLY A 73 9.11 2.60 3.82
N HIS A 74 8.66 3.60 4.59
CA HIS A 74 7.28 4.05 4.62
C HIS A 74 7.20 5.53 4.93
N THR A 75 6.30 6.25 4.24
CA THR A 75 5.83 7.59 4.57
C THR A 75 4.35 7.53 4.90
N ARG A 76 3.95 8.11 6.02
CA ARG A 76 2.60 7.99 6.56
C ARG A 76 1.75 9.20 6.24
N MET A 77 0.54 8.95 5.76
CA MET A 77 -0.61 9.81 5.86
C MET A 77 -1.56 9.20 6.88
N THR A 78 -1.88 9.91 7.92
CA THR A 78 -2.66 9.37 9.05
C THR A 78 -4.13 9.24 8.65
N THR A 79 -4.62 8.02 8.62
CA THR A 79 -6.03 7.67 8.47
C THR A 79 -6.62 7.22 9.81
N GLN A 80 -5.83 6.50 10.62
CA GLN A 80 -6.25 5.98 11.92
C GLN A 80 -5.10 6.05 12.93
N GLY A 81 -5.42 6.36 14.19
CA GLY A 81 -4.45 6.53 15.28
C GLY A 81 -3.64 7.83 15.18
N ASN A 82 -2.98 8.21 16.25
CA ASN A 82 -2.18 9.44 16.33
C ASN A 82 -0.75 9.21 15.85
N SER A 83 -0.28 9.97 14.84
CA SER A 83 1.10 9.88 14.31
C SER A 83 2.16 10.38 15.31
N ALA A 84 1.82 11.27 16.23
CA ALA A 84 2.74 11.70 17.29
C ALA A 84 3.12 10.56 18.24
N PHE A 85 2.25 9.54 18.38
CA PHE A 85 2.57 8.31 19.09
C PHE A 85 3.36 7.38 18.18
N ASN A 86 4.67 7.43 18.27
CA ASN A 86 5.58 6.75 17.33
C ASN A 86 5.36 5.23 17.17
N PRO A 87 4.85 4.45 18.14
CA PRO A 87 4.46 3.07 17.93
C PRO A 87 3.41 2.88 16.82
N ASN A 88 2.54 3.87 16.57
CA ASN A 88 1.55 3.86 15.48
C ASN A 88 2.16 4.02 14.09
N ASN A 89 3.45 4.38 13.99
CA ASN A 89 4.09 4.63 12.70
C ASN A 89 4.77 3.38 12.16
N HIS A 90 4.79 3.25 10.83
CA HIS A 90 5.48 2.18 10.15
C HIS A 90 7.00 2.45 10.00
N PRO A 91 7.81 1.39 9.82
CA PRO A 91 7.47 -0.03 9.87
C PRO A 91 7.17 -0.52 11.29
N PHE A 92 6.29 -1.51 11.39
CA PHE A 92 6.01 -2.20 12.65
C PHE A 92 6.97 -3.37 12.86
N PRO A 93 7.56 -3.53 14.07
CA PRO A 93 8.27 -4.74 14.41
C PRO A 93 7.29 -5.89 14.67
N GLY A 94 7.71 -7.12 14.33
CA GLY A 94 7.03 -8.35 14.68
C GLY A 94 8.02 -9.50 14.88
N ILE A 95 7.57 -10.55 15.54
CA ILE A 95 8.34 -11.78 15.79
C ILE A 95 7.46 -12.97 15.43
N CYS A 96 7.90 -13.79 14.49
CA CYS A 96 7.19 -14.97 14.01
C CYS A 96 8.09 -16.19 14.27
N GLY A 97 7.79 -16.95 15.33
CA GLY A 97 8.74 -17.93 15.86
C GLY A 97 10.07 -17.28 16.25
N ASP A 98 11.16 -17.75 15.68
CA ASP A 98 12.50 -17.19 15.91
C ASP A 98 12.87 -16.08 14.89
N THR A 99 11.95 -15.75 13.97
CA THR A 99 12.21 -14.79 12.90
C THR A 99 11.66 -13.41 13.26
N ARG A 100 12.55 -12.43 13.41
CA ARG A 100 12.17 -11.02 13.52
C ARG A 100 11.89 -10.44 12.16
N PHE A 101 10.82 -9.66 12.06
CA PHE A 101 10.44 -8.98 10.82
C PHE A 101 9.97 -7.55 11.08
N ALA A 102 9.93 -6.76 10.02
CA ALA A 102 9.30 -5.47 9.96
C ALA A 102 8.21 -5.49 8.89
N LEU A 103 7.06 -4.85 9.14
CA LEU A 103 5.95 -4.77 8.20
C LEU A 103 5.57 -3.31 7.97
N ALA A 104 5.34 -2.93 6.72
CA ALA A 104 4.72 -1.66 6.34
C ALA A 104 3.54 -1.91 5.39
N HIS A 105 2.52 -1.06 5.51
CA HIS A 105 1.24 -1.15 4.81
C HIS A 105 0.93 0.17 4.11
N ASN A 106 0.47 0.08 2.88
CA ASN A 106 -0.17 1.17 2.15
C ASN A 106 -1.61 0.77 1.83
N GLY A 107 -2.56 1.47 2.41
CA GLY A 107 -3.99 1.23 2.26
C GLY A 107 -4.76 1.44 3.55
N VAL A 108 -5.98 0.92 3.60
CA VAL A 108 -6.89 0.92 4.77
C VAL A 108 -7.56 -0.44 4.87
N LEU A 109 -7.51 -1.05 6.07
CA LEU A 109 -8.20 -2.30 6.37
C LEU A 109 -9.52 -2.01 7.08
N HIS A 110 -10.57 -2.74 6.71
CA HIS A 110 -11.92 -2.52 7.23
C HIS A 110 -12.35 -3.59 8.23
N ASN A 111 -11.67 -4.74 8.27
CA ASN A 111 -12.04 -5.87 9.13
C ASN A 111 -11.05 -6.11 10.28
N ASP A 112 -10.23 -5.13 10.65
CA ASP A 112 -9.21 -5.28 11.69
C ASP A 112 -9.84 -5.66 13.06
N ASP A 113 -10.97 -5.08 13.45
CA ASP A 113 -11.66 -5.40 14.70
C ASP A 113 -12.30 -6.78 14.66
N GLU A 114 -12.87 -7.22 13.51
CA GLU A 114 -13.36 -8.59 13.34
C GLU A 114 -12.22 -9.60 13.50
N LEU A 115 -11.08 -9.33 12.84
CA LEU A 115 -9.91 -10.20 12.91
C LEU A 115 -9.35 -10.30 14.34
N LYS A 116 -9.26 -9.17 15.06
CA LYS A 116 -8.85 -9.15 16.48
C LYS A 116 -9.72 -10.06 17.34
N GLN A 117 -11.04 -10.01 17.15
CA GLN A 117 -12.00 -10.82 17.89
C GLN A 117 -11.93 -12.30 17.47
N ARG A 118 -11.98 -12.57 16.16
CA ARG A 118 -12.05 -13.92 15.59
C ARG A 118 -10.81 -14.76 15.92
N PHE A 119 -9.63 -14.13 15.88
CA PHE A 119 -8.35 -14.79 16.13
C PHE A 119 -7.84 -14.60 17.56
N HIS A 120 -8.63 -13.95 18.44
CA HIS A 120 -8.27 -13.67 19.84
C HIS A 120 -6.88 -13.00 19.96
N LEU A 121 -6.62 -12.02 19.08
CA LEU A 121 -5.32 -11.35 19.00
C LEU A 121 -5.02 -10.58 20.31
N PRO A 122 -3.74 -10.50 20.72
CA PRO A 122 -3.35 -9.80 21.93
C PRO A 122 -3.76 -8.33 21.91
N LYS A 123 -4.18 -7.80 23.05
CA LYS A 123 -4.44 -6.37 23.19
C LYS A 123 -3.14 -5.57 23.02
N THR A 124 -3.23 -4.47 22.30
CA THR A 124 -2.11 -3.57 22.03
C THR A 124 -2.52 -2.13 22.23
N ASN A 125 -1.54 -1.24 22.45
CA ASN A 125 -1.72 0.21 22.46
C ASN A 125 -1.52 0.84 21.07
N ILE A 126 -1.17 0.03 20.05
CA ILE A 126 -1.07 0.47 18.66
C ILE A 126 -2.50 0.60 18.11
N GLN A 127 -2.81 1.78 17.56
CA GLN A 127 -4.16 2.20 17.21
C GLN A 127 -4.46 2.13 15.71
N THR A 128 -3.57 1.53 14.92
CA THR A 128 -3.73 1.44 13.47
C THR A 128 -4.33 0.09 13.07
N ASP A 129 -5.19 0.12 12.07
CA ASP A 129 -5.73 -1.05 11.38
C ASP A 129 -4.64 -2.03 10.91
N SER A 130 -3.57 -1.47 10.38
CA SER A 130 -2.45 -2.21 9.79
C SER A 130 -1.77 -3.20 10.76
N TYR A 131 -1.83 -2.92 12.08
CA TYR A 131 -1.12 -3.74 13.06
C TYR A 131 -1.70 -5.16 13.21
N VAL A 132 -2.96 -5.35 12.84
CA VAL A 132 -3.59 -6.68 12.81
C VAL A 132 -2.82 -7.66 11.91
N ALA A 133 -2.25 -7.20 10.80
CA ALA A 133 -1.45 -8.04 9.92
C ALA A 133 -0.17 -8.54 10.59
N VAL A 134 0.46 -7.72 11.45
CA VAL A 134 1.61 -8.14 12.25
C VAL A 134 1.20 -9.24 13.24
N GLN A 135 0.11 -9.02 13.98
CA GLN A 135 -0.36 -9.97 14.99
C GLN A 135 -0.78 -11.31 14.41
N LEU A 136 -1.40 -11.31 13.22
CA LEU A 136 -1.74 -12.55 12.50
C LEU A 136 -0.48 -13.34 12.10
N LEU A 137 0.55 -12.66 11.57
CA LEU A 137 1.83 -13.29 11.23
C LEU A 137 2.53 -13.86 12.48
N GLU A 138 2.51 -13.12 13.60
CA GLU A 138 3.08 -13.58 14.87
C GLU A 138 2.38 -14.85 15.37
N GLN A 139 1.06 -14.92 15.23
CA GLN A 139 0.26 -16.07 15.64
C GLN A 139 0.52 -17.30 14.77
N ASP A 140 0.75 -17.13 13.46
CA ASP A 140 1.04 -18.24 12.55
C ASP A 140 2.41 -18.89 12.82
N GLY A 141 3.32 -18.23 13.55
CA GLY A 141 4.54 -18.82 14.11
C GLY A 141 5.64 -19.12 13.09
N ARG A 142 5.43 -18.91 11.78
CA ARG A 142 6.39 -19.10 10.70
C ARG A 142 6.24 -18.01 9.65
N LEU A 143 7.34 -17.39 9.23
CA LEU A 143 7.36 -16.31 8.25
C LEU A 143 7.86 -16.82 6.89
N ASP A 144 6.93 -17.22 6.06
CA ASP A 144 7.18 -17.63 4.67
C ASP A 144 6.06 -17.15 3.73
N ALA A 145 6.19 -17.45 2.44
CA ALA A 145 5.22 -17.00 1.44
C ALA A 145 3.81 -17.57 1.65
N GLU A 146 3.69 -18.77 2.23
CA GLU A 146 2.42 -19.41 2.52
C GLU A 146 1.70 -18.69 3.67
N THR A 147 2.37 -18.46 4.79
CA THR A 147 1.79 -17.75 5.95
C THR A 147 1.49 -16.29 5.66
N ILE A 148 2.36 -15.61 4.89
CA ILE A 148 2.10 -14.26 4.39
C ILE A 148 0.86 -14.25 3.49
N GLY A 149 0.73 -15.25 2.60
CA GLY A 149 -0.43 -15.39 1.72
C GLY A 149 -1.72 -15.64 2.50
N ASN A 150 -1.69 -16.54 3.49
CA ASN A 150 -2.83 -16.82 4.36
C ASN A 150 -3.25 -15.58 5.17
N THR A 151 -2.29 -14.79 5.66
CA THR A 151 -2.58 -13.51 6.31
C THR A 151 -3.21 -12.52 5.33
N ALA A 152 -2.62 -12.32 4.16
CA ALA A 152 -3.14 -11.40 3.14
C ALA A 152 -4.55 -11.78 2.68
N ALA A 153 -4.85 -13.07 2.53
CA ALA A 153 -6.17 -13.56 2.16
C ALA A 153 -7.27 -13.29 3.21
N ARG A 154 -6.90 -13.04 4.48
CA ARG A 154 -7.83 -12.69 5.55
C ARG A 154 -8.17 -11.20 5.60
N LEU A 155 -7.33 -10.35 4.99
CA LEU A 155 -7.49 -8.90 5.05
C LEU A 155 -8.60 -8.43 4.09
N GLU A 156 -9.43 -7.51 4.56
CA GLU A 156 -10.47 -6.83 3.78
C GLU A 156 -10.16 -5.34 3.71
N GLY A 157 -10.31 -4.75 2.52
CA GLY A 157 -10.00 -3.35 2.29
C GLY A 157 -8.95 -3.15 1.21
N SER A 158 -8.28 -2.00 1.23
CA SER A 158 -7.21 -1.72 0.29
C SER A 158 -5.86 -1.95 0.94
N PHE A 159 -4.96 -2.67 0.26
CA PHE A 159 -3.61 -2.84 0.76
C PHE A 159 -2.57 -3.18 -0.32
N SER A 160 -1.34 -2.80 -0.06
CA SER A 160 -0.10 -3.46 -0.45
C SER A 160 0.80 -3.50 0.78
N LEU A 161 1.48 -4.63 1.01
CA LEU A 161 2.36 -4.80 2.16
C LEU A 161 3.81 -4.98 1.72
N THR A 162 4.72 -4.50 2.56
CA THR A 162 6.13 -4.86 2.47
C THR A 162 6.58 -5.47 3.79
N ILE A 163 7.32 -6.56 3.73
CA ILE A 163 7.80 -7.29 4.91
C ILE A 163 9.28 -7.58 4.72
N LEU A 164 10.11 -7.17 5.68
CA LEU A 164 11.55 -7.44 5.71
C LEU A 164 11.89 -8.28 6.95
N ASN A 165 12.52 -9.44 6.76
CA ASN A 165 12.99 -10.23 7.89
C ASN A 165 14.48 -10.02 8.20
N GLN A 166 14.94 -10.52 9.35
CA GLN A 166 16.33 -10.40 9.82
C GLN A 166 17.34 -11.09 8.91
N PHE A 167 16.91 -11.93 7.96
CA PHE A 167 17.74 -12.63 7.00
C PHE A 167 17.79 -11.93 5.63
N ASN A 168 17.33 -10.66 5.53
CA ASN A 168 17.22 -9.89 4.28
C ASN A 168 16.30 -10.48 3.22
N HIS A 169 15.30 -11.30 3.58
CA HIS A 169 14.20 -11.61 2.67
C HIS A 169 13.24 -10.44 2.69
N LEU A 170 13.02 -9.86 1.52
CA LEU A 170 12.04 -8.78 1.31
C LEU A 170 10.84 -9.33 0.55
N TYR A 171 9.68 -9.29 1.17
CA TYR A 171 8.42 -9.68 0.54
C TYR A 171 7.64 -8.43 0.15
N LEU A 172 7.20 -8.40 -1.09
CA LEU A 172 6.32 -7.38 -1.66
C LEU A 172 4.99 -8.06 -1.97
N VAL A 173 3.95 -7.71 -1.21
CA VAL A 173 2.61 -8.30 -1.31
C VAL A 173 1.71 -7.31 -2.04
N LYS A 174 1.22 -7.71 -3.20
CA LYS A 174 0.37 -6.87 -4.07
C LYS A 174 -1.09 -7.21 -3.85
N GLY A 175 -1.78 -6.38 -3.06
CA GLY A 175 -3.24 -6.30 -3.04
C GLY A 175 -3.73 -5.36 -4.14
N ASN A 176 -4.78 -4.61 -3.86
CA ASN A 176 -5.36 -3.63 -4.80
C ASN A 176 -4.72 -2.23 -4.71
N SER A 177 -3.90 -1.92 -3.68
CA SER A 177 -3.15 -0.67 -3.62
C SER A 177 -1.91 -0.68 -4.54
N PRO A 178 -1.51 0.47 -5.11
CA PRO A 178 -0.44 0.52 -6.09
C PRO A 178 0.93 0.13 -5.53
N LEU A 179 1.72 -0.57 -6.36
CA LEU A 179 3.10 -0.95 -6.08
C LEU A 179 3.85 -1.11 -7.40
N CYS A 180 4.95 -0.38 -7.56
CA CYS A 180 5.78 -0.36 -8.76
C CYS A 180 7.20 -0.81 -8.42
N ILE A 181 7.81 -1.61 -9.31
CA ILE A 181 9.12 -2.22 -9.09
C ILE A 181 9.98 -2.06 -10.33
N TYR A 182 11.19 -1.56 -10.17
CA TYR A 182 12.20 -1.45 -11.20
C TYR A 182 13.40 -2.35 -10.86
N ARG A 183 13.84 -3.14 -11.84
CA ARG A 183 15.05 -3.97 -11.77
C ARG A 183 16.10 -3.43 -12.71
N PHE A 184 17.33 -3.30 -12.23
CA PHE A 184 18.49 -2.87 -13.00
C PHE A 184 19.36 -4.07 -13.41
N GLU A 185 20.15 -3.93 -14.47
CA GLU A 185 21.09 -4.96 -14.93
C GLU A 185 22.12 -5.35 -13.86
N SER A 186 22.49 -4.41 -12.97
CA SER A 186 23.34 -4.69 -11.81
C SER A 186 22.74 -5.72 -10.84
N GLY A 187 21.43 -5.96 -10.90
CA GLY A 187 20.66 -6.76 -9.96
C GLY A 187 20.01 -5.92 -8.85
N LEU A 188 20.28 -4.62 -8.79
CA LEU A 188 19.58 -3.70 -7.90
C LEU A 188 18.09 -3.69 -8.25
N ILE A 189 17.24 -3.73 -7.23
CA ILE A 189 15.79 -3.64 -7.36
C ILE A 189 15.34 -2.44 -6.52
N CYS A 190 14.59 -1.52 -7.11
CA CYS A 190 13.95 -0.40 -6.40
C CYS A 190 12.44 -0.53 -6.52
N TYR A 191 11.73 -0.20 -5.45
CA TYR A 191 10.27 -0.19 -5.46
C TYR A 191 9.71 1.04 -4.75
N ALA A 192 8.52 1.44 -5.16
CA ALA A 192 7.71 2.43 -4.48
C ALA A 192 6.22 2.20 -4.77
N SER A 193 5.35 2.89 -4.03
CA SER A 193 3.91 2.80 -4.26
C SER A 193 3.51 3.18 -5.69
N THR A 194 4.17 4.17 -6.31
CA THR A 194 3.86 4.59 -7.69
C THR A 194 5.10 4.71 -8.55
N ALA A 195 4.89 4.64 -9.88
CA ALA A 195 5.96 4.84 -10.85
C ALA A 195 6.52 6.28 -10.79
N ASP A 196 5.71 7.26 -10.45
CA ASP A 196 6.15 8.66 -10.39
C ASP A 196 7.08 8.92 -9.22
N ILE A 197 6.81 8.30 -8.05
CA ILE A 197 7.74 8.30 -6.92
C ILE A 197 9.10 7.72 -7.36
N LEU A 198 9.10 6.57 -8.05
CA LEU A 198 10.35 5.97 -8.54
C LEU A 198 11.05 6.87 -9.56
N LYS A 199 10.33 7.42 -10.53
CA LYS A 199 10.92 8.34 -11.54
C LYS A 199 11.57 9.55 -10.88
N GLU A 200 10.87 10.18 -9.94
CA GLU A 200 11.37 11.35 -9.22
C GLU A 200 12.61 11.01 -8.38
N ALA A 201 12.53 9.93 -7.58
CA ALA A 201 13.63 9.50 -6.72
C ALA A 201 14.89 9.16 -7.52
N LEU A 202 14.73 8.39 -8.61
CA LEU A 202 15.84 7.94 -9.44
C LEU A 202 16.45 9.08 -10.28
N ALA A 203 15.67 10.08 -10.67
CA ALA A 203 16.19 11.28 -11.34
C ALA A 203 17.23 12.03 -10.47
N ARG A 204 17.10 11.96 -9.16
CA ARG A 204 18.06 12.54 -8.20
C ARG A 204 19.30 11.67 -7.97
N CYS A 205 19.32 10.44 -8.55
CA CYS A 205 20.37 9.43 -8.39
C CYS A 205 21.13 9.20 -9.69
N SER A 206 21.90 10.19 -10.15
CA SER A 206 22.66 10.17 -11.43
C SER A 206 23.68 9.02 -11.53
N PHE A 207 24.01 8.35 -10.43
CA PHE A 207 24.89 7.19 -10.40
C PHE A 207 24.19 5.89 -10.82
N LEU A 208 22.87 5.89 -10.95
CA LEU A 208 22.11 4.72 -11.42
C LEU A 208 21.98 4.75 -12.96
N PRO A 209 22.04 3.60 -13.62
CA PRO A 209 21.80 3.51 -15.06
C PRO A 209 20.35 3.90 -15.39
N ARG A 210 20.13 4.43 -16.60
CA ARG A 210 18.79 4.78 -17.08
C ARG A 210 17.98 3.53 -17.48
N SER A 211 18.68 2.49 -18.00
CA SER A 211 18.04 1.25 -18.41
C SER A 211 17.58 0.46 -17.20
N LYS A 212 16.33 0.05 -17.21
CA LYS A 212 15.68 -0.75 -16.18
C LYS A 212 14.53 -1.54 -16.76
N GLU A 213 14.27 -2.69 -16.15
CA GLU A 213 13.11 -3.53 -16.39
C GLU A 213 12.01 -3.20 -15.39
N ILE A 214 10.76 -3.20 -15.82
CA ILE A 214 9.60 -3.10 -14.94
C ILE A 214 9.19 -4.51 -14.53
N VAL A 215 9.21 -4.80 -13.24
CA VAL A 215 8.67 -6.04 -12.69
C VAL A 215 7.21 -5.81 -12.33
N SER A 216 6.32 -6.31 -13.18
CA SER A 216 4.87 -6.14 -13.00
C SER A 216 4.34 -7.18 -12.00
N LEU A 217 3.54 -6.73 -11.03
CA LEU A 217 2.79 -7.57 -10.11
C LEU A 217 1.30 -7.38 -10.36
N SER A 218 0.57 -8.46 -10.38
CA SER A 218 -0.90 -8.50 -10.38
C SER A 218 -1.44 -8.60 -8.96
N GLU A 219 -2.69 -8.24 -8.74
CA GLU A 219 -3.36 -8.48 -7.47
C GLU A 219 -3.28 -9.96 -7.09
N GLY A 220 -2.97 -10.21 -5.83
CA GLY A 220 -2.73 -11.55 -5.31
C GLY A 220 -1.28 -12.01 -5.38
N ASP A 221 -0.39 -11.32 -6.07
CA ASP A 221 1.01 -11.70 -6.17
C ASP A 221 1.80 -11.37 -4.89
N ILE A 222 2.68 -12.28 -4.52
CA ILE A 222 3.70 -12.11 -3.48
C ILE A 222 5.06 -12.33 -4.13
N LEU A 223 5.87 -11.29 -4.20
CA LEU A 223 7.25 -11.36 -4.67
C LEU A 223 8.19 -11.41 -3.47
N CYS A 224 8.90 -12.52 -3.30
CA CYS A 224 10.02 -12.61 -2.37
C CYS A 224 11.32 -12.30 -3.10
N ILE A 225 12.03 -11.27 -2.67
CA ILE A 225 13.39 -10.94 -3.09
C ILE A 225 14.32 -11.54 -2.04
N ARG A 226 15.07 -12.56 -2.44
CA ARG A 226 16.00 -13.27 -1.55
C ARG A 226 17.32 -12.51 -1.40
N PRO A 227 18.09 -12.77 -0.34
CA PRO A 227 19.39 -12.13 -0.12
C PRO A 227 20.39 -12.34 -1.27
N ASP A 228 20.26 -13.43 -2.02
CA ASP A 228 21.09 -13.76 -3.20
C ASP A 228 20.57 -13.09 -4.50
N GLY A 229 19.50 -12.32 -4.42
CA GLY A 229 18.87 -11.63 -5.57
C GLY A 229 17.92 -12.49 -6.39
N ARG A 230 17.69 -13.75 -6.00
CA ARG A 230 16.66 -14.59 -6.64
C ARG A 230 15.28 -14.04 -6.32
N LEU A 231 14.43 -14.02 -7.34
CA LEU A 231 13.02 -13.65 -7.22
C LEU A 231 12.17 -14.92 -7.15
N GLN A 232 11.31 -14.98 -6.16
CA GLN A 232 10.37 -16.09 -5.99
C GLN A 232 8.96 -15.52 -5.94
N MET A 233 8.12 -15.98 -6.86
CA MET A 233 6.70 -15.59 -6.93
C MET A 233 5.84 -16.63 -6.26
N SER A 234 4.84 -16.16 -5.54
CA SER A 234 3.72 -16.94 -5.01
C SER A 234 2.45 -16.11 -5.08
N ARG A 235 1.30 -16.69 -4.74
CA ARG A 235 0.01 -15.99 -4.79
C ARG A 235 -0.81 -16.26 -3.55
N PHE A 236 -1.71 -15.33 -3.24
CA PHE A 236 -2.74 -15.50 -2.22
C PHE A 236 -4.14 -15.37 -2.82
N ASP A 237 -5.15 -15.87 -2.10
CA ASP A 237 -6.55 -15.74 -2.47
C ASP A 237 -7.04 -14.29 -2.30
N THR A 238 -7.48 -13.68 -3.39
CA THR A 238 -7.94 -12.29 -3.46
C THR A 238 -9.44 -12.12 -3.21
N SER A 239 -10.16 -13.19 -2.86
CA SER A 239 -11.62 -13.17 -2.70
C SER A 239 -12.12 -12.13 -1.70
N ASN A 240 -11.31 -11.79 -0.69
CA ASN A 240 -11.64 -10.79 0.32
C ASN A 240 -11.26 -9.35 -0.06
N LEU A 241 -10.36 -9.16 -1.03
CA LEU A 241 -9.96 -7.81 -1.48
C LEU A 241 -11.14 -6.98 -2.00
N HIS A 242 -12.12 -7.65 -2.57
CA HIS A 242 -13.27 -7.01 -3.21
C HIS A 242 -14.59 -7.31 -2.47
N LYS A 243 -14.52 -7.79 -1.23
CA LYS A 243 -15.73 -8.16 -0.47
C LYS A 243 -16.66 -6.96 -0.24
N HIS A 244 -16.13 -5.80 0.05
CA HIS A 244 -16.94 -4.58 0.18
C HIS A 244 -17.64 -4.21 -1.13
N LEU A 245 -16.99 -4.36 -2.26
CA LEU A 245 -17.60 -4.16 -3.57
C LEU A 245 -18.72 -5.19 -3.83
N ARG A 246 -18.55 -6.44 -3.37
CA ARG A 246 -19.58 -7.50 -3.50
C ARG A 246 -20.77 -7.36 -2.56
N TRP A 247 -20.60 -6.72 -1.41
CA TRP A 247 -21.74 -6.44 -0.50
C TRP A 247 -22.72 -5.46 -1.14
N TRP A 248 -22.24 -4.57 -1.97
CA TRP A 248 -23.05 -3.66 -2.79
C TRP A 248 -23.72 -4.38 -3.95
N ASP A 249 -23.13 -5.46 -4.46
CA ASP A 249 -23.67 -6.31 -5.54
C ASP A 249 -24.77 -7.29 -5.06
N CYS A 250 -24.81 -7.62 -3.76
CA CYS A 250 -25.73 -8.58 -3.18
C CYS A 250 -26.98 -7.93 -2.55
N GLY A 251 -27.79 -7.22 -3.36
CA GLY A 251 -29.21 -6.99 -3.02
C GLY A 251 -29.54 -5.92 -1.98
N ALA A 252 -28.58 -5.28 -1.31
CA ALA A 252 -28.88 -4.11 -0.47
C ALA A 252 -29.22 -2.88 -1.34
N TYR A 253 -28.65 -2.80 -2.53
CA TYR A 253 -28.92 -1.74 -3.52
C TYR A 253 -30.34 -1.83 -4.11
N ASP A 254 -30.85 -3.04 -4.37
CA ASP A 254 -32.19 -3.22 -4.93
C ASP A 254 -33.34 -2.81 -3.99
N CYS A 255 -33.07 -2.75 -2.67
CA CYS A 255 -34.07 -2.35 -1.68
C CYS A 255 -34.18 -0.81 -1.52
N TRP A 256 -33.16 -0.05 -1.95
CA TRP A 256 -33.06 1.40 -1.73
C TRP A 256 -33.21 2.26 -2.98
N MET A 257 -33.19 1.67 -4.18
CA MET A 257 -33.33 2.41 -5.44
C MET A 257 -34.80 2.78 -5.71
N PRO A 258 -35.13 4.05 -5.90
CA PRO A 258 -36.42 4.45 -6.41
C PRO A 258 -36.68 3.82 -7.79
N GLN A 259 -37.91 3.29 -8.02
CA GLN A 259 -38.31 2.60 -9.26
C GLN A 259 -38.19 3.46 -10.53
N SER A 260 -37.85 4.75 -10.42
CA SER A 260 -37.70 5.68 -11.54
C SER A 260 -36.45 5.46 -12.41
N ARG A 261 -35.47 4.67 -11.97
CA ARG A 261 -34.21 4.50 -12.70
C ARG A 261 -34.22 3.46 -13.84
N ARG A 262 -35.29 2.71 -14.04
CA ARG A 262 -35.35 1.70 -15.13
C ARG A 262 -35.49 2.26 -16.54
N HIS A 263 -35.59 3.59 -16.71
CA HIS A 263 -35.87 4.21 -18.01
C HIS A 263 -34.76 5.10 -18.59
N PHE A 264 -33.58 5.17 -18.00
CA PHE A 264 -32.49 6.02 -18.52
C PHE A 264 -31.49 5.26 -19.40
N ARG A 265 -31.95 4.35 -20.25
CA ARG A 265 -31.18 3.85 -21.37
C ARG A 265 -31.83 4.25 -22.67
N ARG A 266 -31.33 5.32 -23.30
CA ARG A 266 -31.08 5.44 -24.76
C ARG A 266 -30.96 6.88 -25.25
N ASN A 267 -29.90 7.05 -26.04
CA ASN A 267 -29.64 8.05 -27.09
C ASN A 267 -29.22 9.45 -26.64
N THR A 268 -27.94 9.62 -26.45
CA THR A 268 -27.06 10.65 -27.06
C THR A 268 -25.69 10.41 -26.52
N THR A 269 -24.65 10.36 -27.35
CA THR A 269 -23.22 10.39 -26.96
C THR A 269 -22.98 11.73 -26.26
N THR A 270 -23.07 11.74 -24.94
CA THR A 270 -22.89 12.92 -24.09
C THR A 270 -21.58 12.81 -23.34
N SER A 271 -21.09 13.91 -22.85
CA SER A 271 -19.94 14.03 -21.93
C SER A 271 -20.01 12.99 -20.79
N LEU A 272 -21.22 12.69 -20.30
CA LEU A 272 -21.51 11.68 -19.29
C LEU A 272 -21.11 10.27 -19.72
N ASP A 273 -21.35 9.86 -20.98
CA ASP A 273 -20.98 8.51 -21.45
C ASP A 273 -19.44 8.34 -21.44
N THR A 274 -18.71 9.40 -21.80
CA THR A 274 -17.25 9.41 -21.75
C THR A 274 -16.74 9.37 -20.31
N LEU A 275 -17.41 10.07 -19.40
CA LEU A 275 -17.08 10.08 -17.96
C LEU A 275 -17.29 8.69 -17.35
N LEU A 276 -18.41 8.04 -17.64
CA LEU A 276 -18.72 6.67 -17.19
C LEU A 276 -17.70 5.66 -17.71
N GLU A 277 -17.36 5.74 -19.01
CA GLU A 277 -16.33 4.88 -19.61
C GLU A 277 -14.96 5.10 -18.95
N THR A 278 -14.61 6.34 -18.66
CA THR A 278 -13.37 6.69 -17.97
C THR A 278 -13.34 6.11 -16.54
N ALA A 279 -14.43 6.29 -15.79
CA ALA A 279 -14.58 5.75 -14.45
C ALA A 279 -14.47 4.22 -14.44
N CYS A 280 -15.16 3.52 -15.36
CA CYS A 280 -15.07 2.07 -15.51
C CYS A 280 -13.68 1.59 -15.87
N ASN A 281 -12.96 2.28 -16.77
CA ASN A 281 -11.59 1.96 -17.14
C ASN A 281 -10.60 2.14 -15.96
N MET A 282 -10.94 3.00 -15.00
CA MET A 282 -10.18 3.21 -13.77
C MET A 282 -10.60 2.26 -12.63
N GLY A 283 -11.59 1.39 -12.86
CA GLY A 283 -12.05 0.38 -11.92
C GLY A 283 -13.15 0.87 -10.95
N PHE A 284 -13.80 1.99 -11.24
CA PHE A 284 -14.98 2.49 -10.53
C PHE A 284 -16.26 1.96 -11.18
N LEU A 285 -17.37 1.96 -10.44
CA LEU A 285 -18.68 1.57 -10.97
C LEU A 285 -19.40 2.79 -11.56
N GLU A 286 -20.21 2.56 -12.57
CA GLU A 286 -21.12 3.60 -13.10
C GLU A 286 -22.01 4.20 -11.99
N ASP A 287 -22.43 3.35 -11.05
CA ASP A 287 -23.28 3.76 -9.92
C ASP A 287 -22.57 4.72 -8.96
N ASP A 288 -21.24 4.62 -8.81
CA ASP A 288 -20.45 5.55 -8.01
C ASP A 288 -20.49 6.96 -8.61
N VAL A 289 -20.43 7.06 -9.93
CA VAL A 289 -20.56 8.33 -10.66
C VAL A 289 -21.97 8.91 -10.49
N PHE A 290 -23.00 8.08 -10.63
CA PHE A 290 -24.38 8.52 -10.45
C PHE A 290 -24.67 8.97 -9.02
N LEU A 291 -24.08 8.31 -8.01
CA LEU A 291 -24.21 8.69 -6.62
C LEU A 291 -23.69 10.12 -6.37
N LEU A 292 -22.52 10.46 -6.92
CA LEU A 292 -21.95 11.80 -6.79
C LEU A 292 -22.79 12.86 -7.53
N LEU A 293 -23.30 12.53 -8.72
CA LEU A 293 -24.20 13.42 -9.47
C LEU A 293 -25.47 13.73 -8.68
N GLU A 294 -26.04 12.75 -7.96
CA GLU A 294 -27.20 12.95 -7.09
C GLU A 294 -26.92 13.85 -5.89
N GLU A 295 -25.71 13.83 -5.37
CA GLU A 295 -25.28 14.70 -4.27
C GLU A 295 -24.89 16.11 -4.73
N GLY A 296 -25.02 16.38 -6.03
CA GLY A 296 -24.83 17.72 -6.59
C GLY A 296 -23.43 18.00 -7.14
N PHE A 297 -22.58 16.99 -7.24
CA PHE A 297 -21.34 17.11 -8.02
C PHE A 297 -21.69 17.20 -9.50
N ASP A 298 -21.03 18.08 -10.23
CA ASP A 298 -21.19 18.14 -11.69
C ASP A 298 -20.17 17.23 -12.40
N GLU A 299 -20.31 17.07 -13.73
CA GLU A 299 -19.43 16.20 -14.53
C GLU A 299 -17.97 16.64 -14.45
N SER A 300 -17.69 17.93 -14.32
CA SER A 300 -16.33 18.49 -14.20
C SER A 300 -15.71 18.17 -12.83
N ASP A 301 -16.52 18.27 -11.76
CA ASP A 301 -16.09 17.90 -10.41
C ASP A 301 -15.72 16.41 -10.36
N ILE A 302 -16.53 15.56 -10.98
CA ILE A 302 -16.31 14.12 -11.03
C ILE A 302 -15.07 13.77 -11.86
N GLU A 303 -14.83 14.47 -12.98
CA GLU A 303 -13.64 14.29 -13.80
C GLU A 303 -12.37 14.69 -13.01
N GLU A 304 -12.42 15.77 -12.24
CA GLU A 304 -11.32 16.15 -11.35
C GLU A 304 -11.07 15.11 -10.26
N LEU A 305 -12.12 14.57 -9.64
CA LEU A 305 -12.03 13.50 -8.65
C LEU A 305 -11.48 12.20 -9.25
N LEU A 306 -11.82 11.83 -10.48
CA LEU A 306 -11.28 10.67 -11.18
C LEU A 306 -9.77 10.80 -11.42
N ASN A 307 -9.28 12.01 -11.72
CA ASN A 307 -7.86 12.28 -11.84
C ASN A 307 -7.10 12.13 -10.50
N MET A 308 -7.83 12.11 -9.37
CA MET A 308 -7.33 11.89 -8.02
C MET A 308 -8.06 10.69 -7.38
N PRO A 309 -7.71 9.43 -7.70
CA PRO A 309 -8.50 8.25 -7.31
C PRO A 309 -8.82 8.13 -5.81
N GLY A 310 -7.92 8.62 -4.95
CA GLY A 310 -8.16 8.66 -3.50
C GLY A 310 -9.23 9.69 -3.09
N ALA A 311 -9.36 10.79 -3.84
CA ALA A 311 -10.40 11.80 -3.61
C ALA A 311 -11.77 11.29 -4.08
N PHE A 312 -11.81 10.57 -5.20
CA PHE A 312 -13.05 9.95 -5.69
C PHE A 312 -13.65 8.98 -4.67
N TYR A 313 -12.85 8.04 -4.15
CA TYR A 313 -13.28 7.14 -3.07
C TYR A 313 -13.66 7.88 -1.78
N GLY A 314 -12.95 8.95 -1.45
CA GLY A 314 -13.27 9.80 -0.30
C GLY A 314 -14.63 10.46 -0.44
N ALA A 315 -14.91 11.04 -1.59
CA ALA A 315 -16.20 11.68 -1.88
C ALA A 315 -17.36 10.67 -1.82
N ILE A 316 -17.21 9.48 -2.40
CA ILE A 316 -18.19 8.41 -2.29
C ILE A 316 -18.43 8.02 -0.83
N ALA A 317 -17.36 7.81 -0.06
CA ALA A 317 -17.47 7.41 1.35
C ALA A 317 -18.20 8.49 2.18
N GLU A 318 -17.87 9.76 2.01
CA GLU A 318 -18.51 10.88 2.70
C GLU A 318 -20.00 10.96 2.37
N THR A 319 -20.34 10.80 1.07
CA THR A 319 -21.73 10.79 0.59
C THR A 319 -22.54 9.65 1.23
N VAL A 320 -21.95 8.45 1.29
CA VAL A 320 -22.60 7.28 1.89
C VAL A 320 -22.80 7.47 3.39
N TYR A 321 -21.78 7.97 4.10
CA TYR A 321 -21.91 8.21 5.56
C TYR A 321 -22.96 9.29 5.85
N ALA A 322 -23.02 10.37 5.07
CA ALA A 322 -24.04 11.41 5.26
C ALA A 322 -25.47 10.87 5.12
N ARG A 323 -25.70 9.90 4.23
CA ARG A 323 -27.01 9.25 4.04
C ARG A 323 -27.36 8.21 5.11
N MET A 324 -26.38 7.73 5.87
CA MET A 324 -26.64 6.77 6.96
C MET A 324 -27.03 7.47 8.28
N ASP A 325 -26.74 8.77 8.40
CA ASP A 325 -27.05 9.59 9.59
C ASP A 325 -28.43 10.34 9.45
N GLU A 326 -29.09 10.25 8.28
CA GLU A 326 -30.48 10.71 8.06
C GLU A 326 -31.49 9.55 8.23
#